data_d7ce8a88db06d36f86cd8c947512677f
#
_entry.id   d7ce8a88db06d36f86cd8c947512677f
#
_cell.length_a   1.000
_cell.length_b   1.000
_cell.length_c   1.000
_cell.angle_alpha   90.00
_cell.angle_beta   90.00
_cell.angle_gamma   90.00
#
_symmetry.space_group_name_H-M   'P 1'
#
loop_
_entity.id
_entity.type
_entity.pdbx_description
1 polymer ?
#
loop_
_entity_poly.entity_id
_entity_poly.type
_entity_poly.pdbx_seq_one_letter_code
_entity_poly.pdbx_strand_id
1 'polypeptide(L)'
;MRQQQLNINKTKRTIVNPIIKDTVTFLQTAEESGGKISDIEITLMPEGGNPLHYHKTYSETFTAIDGELGLKLGKKDTKILKPGESYTVEPMSLHSFFNPTDKEIKFNVKIKPGHSGFENTLRIIYGLAEDGLTNKKSIPTSLKHTAIIVCMSDMNVPGSLTLLYPILKRMANKAKANGEEKKLIDKYCV
;
A
#
# COMPACT_ATOMS: atom_id res chain seq x y z
N MET A 1 -2.24 -22.95 38.35
CA MET A 1 -1.64 -22.65 37.05
C MET A 1 -2.63 -21.75 36.30
N ARG A 2 -2.36 -20.42 36.25
CA ARG A 2 -3.18 -19.48 35.50
C ARG A 2 -2.79 -19.58 34.04
N GLN A 3 -3.74 -20.02 33.19
CA GLN A 3 -3.63 -19.87 31.74
C GLN A 3 -3.59 -18.36 31.44
N GLN A 4 -2.43 -17.86 31.00
CA GLN A 4 -2.33 -16.58 30.34
C GLN A 4 -3.04 -16.74 28.98
N GLN A 5 -4.26 -16.23 28.87
CA GLN A 5 -4.90 -15.98 27.60
C GLN A 5 -4.03 -14.96 26.86
N LEU A 6 -3.30 -15.44 25.87
CA LEU A 6 -2.71 -14.59 24.84
C LEU A 6 -3.85 -13.86 24.13
N ASN A 7 -4.06 -12.62 24.51
CA ASN A 7 -4.85 -11.67 23.73
C ASN A 7 -4.09 -11.42 22.43
N ILE A 8 -4.28 -12.30 21.45
CA ILE A 8 -3.86 -12.04 20.08
C ILE A 8 -4.81 -10.96 19.59
N ASN A 9 -4.40 -9.70 19.68
CA ASN A 9 -5.05 -8.60 18.96
C ASN A 9 -5.06 -8.97 17.48
N LYS A 10 -6.21 -9.47 17.01
CA LYS A 10 -6.36 -9.95 15.63
C LYS A 10 -6.40 -8.73 14.73
N THR A 11 -5.28 -8.38 14.16
CA THR A 11 -5.15 -7.27 13.21
C THR A 11 -6.27 -7.34 12.15
N LYS A 12 -6.97 -6.23 11.94
CA LYS A 12 -8.08 -6.12 10.99
C LYS A 12 -7.63 -6.60 9.60
N ARG A 13 -8.28 -7.64 9.07
CA ARG A 13 -7.92 -8.24 7.77
C ARG A 13 -8.36 -7.39 6.60
N THR A 14 -9.50 -6.73 6.72
CA THR A 14 -10.07 -5.91 5.65
C THR A 14 -10.13 -4.47 6.12
N ILE A 15 -9.63 -3.57 5.30
CA ILE A 15 -9.65 -2.12 5.50
C ILE A 15 -10.28 -1.45 4.29
N VAL A 16 -10.99 -0.34 4.54
CA VAL A 16 -11.70 0.43 3.51
C VAL A 16 -11.21 1.87 3.55
N ASN A 17 -10.93 2.44 2.40
CA ASN A 17 -10.61 3.86 2.30
C ASN A 17 -11.87 4.64 1.90
N PRO A 18 -12.45 5.47 2.79
CA PRO A 18 -13.70 6.17 2.51
C PRO A 18 -13.56 7.29 1.46
N ILE A 19 -12.33 7.72 1.15
CA ILE A 19 -12.05 8.82 0.21
C ILE A 19 -11.98 8.32 -1.23
N ILE A 20 -11.19 7.28 -1.48
CA ILE A 20 -10.97 6.69 -2.81
C ILE A 20 -11.83 5.44 -3.05
N LYS A 21 -12.59 5.03 -2.03
CA LYS A 21 -13.60 3.96 -2.07
C LYS A 21 -13.03 2.62 -2.54
N ASP A 22 -11.79 2.32 -2.21
CA ASP A 22 -11.20 1.00 -2.40
C ASP A 22 -11.19 0.19 -1.10
N THR A 23 -11.12 -1.12 -1.25
CA THR A 23 -11.07 -2.08 -0.14
C THR A 23 -9.84 -2.97 -0.32
N VAL A 24 -9.06 -3.13 0.74
CA VAL A 24 -7.92 -4.03 0.79
C VAL A 24 -8.18 -5.12 1.82
N THR A 25 -8.04 -6.38 1.41
CA THR A 25 -8.09 -7.55 2.29
C THR A 25 -6.71 -8.23 2.31
N PHE A 26 -6.10 -8.33 3.48
CA PHE A 26 -4.84 -9.03 3.68
C PHE A 26 -5.10 -10.55 3.72
N LEU A 27 -4.73 -11.26 2.66
CA LEU A 27 -4.84 -12.72 2.56
C LEU A 27 -3.74 -13.41 3.37
N GLN A 28 -2.50 -12.92 3.23
CA GLN A 28 -1.34 -13.36 3.99
C GLN A 28 -0.38 -12.19 4.22
N THR A 29 0.07 -12.01 5.46
CA THR A 29 1.04 -10.97 5.81
C THR A 29 2.48 -11.46 5.69
N ALA A 30 3.42 -10.52 5.65
CA ALA A 30 4.86 -10.81 5.70
C ALA A 30 5.23 -11.64 6.94
N GLU A 31 4.64 -11.32 8.10
CA GLU A 31 4.85 -12.05 9.34
C GLU A 31 4.37 -13.50 9.21
N GLU A 32 3.15 -13.73 8.74
CA GLU A 32 2.55 -15.05 8.57
C GLU A 32 3.29 -15.92 7.56
N SER A 33 3.89 -15.31 6.55
CA SER A 33 4.68 -16.01 5.52
C SER A 33 6.14 -16.23 5.92
N GLY A 34 6.57 -15.76 7.10
CA GLY A 34 7.98 -15.74 7.49
C GLY A 34 8.84 -14.84 6.59
N GLY A 35 8.30 -13.71 6.14
CA GLY A 35 8.97 -12.74 5.27
C GLY A 35 8.99 -13.10 3.79
N LYS A 36 8.33 -14.19 3.38
CA LYS A 36 8.39 -14.68 2.00
C LYS A 36 7.51 -13.87 1.04
N ILE A 37 6.30 -13.56 1.47
CA ILE A 37 5.31 -12.81 0.69
C ILE A 37 4.44 -11.93 1.58
N SER A 38 3.90 -10.84 1.00
CA SER A 38 2.64 -10.22 1.42
C SER A 38 1.63 -10.43 0.31
N ASP A 39 0.44 -10.90 0.63
CA ASP A 39 -0.61 -11.25 -0.32
C ASP A 39 -1.89 -10.50 0.03
N ILE A 40 -2.37 -9.64 -0.87
CA ILE A 40 -3.57 -8.81 -0.66
C ILE A 40 -4.53 -8.93 -1.83
N GLU A 41 -5.81 -8.83 -1.54
CA GLU A 41 -6.87 -8.64 -2.52
C GLU A 41 -7.36 -7.20 -2.46
N ILE A 42 -7.54 -6.58 -3.61
CA ILE A 42 -8.02 -5.20 -3.73
C ILE A 42 -9.31 -5.19 -4.54
N THR A 43 -10.33 -4.54 -3.98
CA THR A 43 -11.54 -4.14 -4.71
C THR A 43 -11.41 -2.65 -5.04
N LEU A 44 -11.50 -2.28 -6.31
CA LEU A 44 -11.23 -0.94 -6.82
C LEU A 44 -12.43 -0.40 -7.60
N MET A 45 -12.94 0.73 -7.17
CA MET A 45 -14.05 1.41 -7.82
C MET A 45 -13.65 2.00 -9.18
N PRO A 46 -14.63 2.35 -10.05
CA PRO A 46 -14.38 3.09 -11.29
C PRO A 46 -13.51 4.33 -11.05
N GLU A 47 -12.63 4.65 -11.98
CA GLU A 47 -11.66 5.76 -11.92
C GLU A 47 -10.61 5.61 -10.80
N GLY A 48 -10.67 4.54 -10.01
CA GLY A 48 -9.69 4.23 -8.98
C GLY A 48 -8.32 3.89 -9.56
N GLY A 49 -7.29 4.05 -8.74
CA GLY A 49 -5.91 3.76 -9.09
C GLY A 49 -4.93 4.44 -8.15
N ASN A 50 -3.64 4.22 -8.41
CA ASN A 50 -2.58 4.82 -7.63
C ASN A 50 -1.63 5.68 -8.49
N PRO A 51 -0.86 6.59 -7.88
CA PRO A 51 0.14 7.38 -8.59
C PRO A 51 1.25 6.50 -9.19
N LEU A 52 1.86 6.99 -10.28
CA LEU A 52 3.03 6.37 -10.90
C LEU A 52 4.21 6.36 -9.90
N HIS A 53 4.76 5.17 -9.62
CA HIS A 53 5.79 4.96 -8.60
C HIS A 53 6.64 3.73 -8.92
N TYR A 54 7.65 3.46 -8.10
CA TYR A 54 8.46 2.24 -8.13
C TYR A 54 8.92 1.85 -6.73
N HIS A 55 9.25 0.59 -6.55
CA HIS A 55 9.82 0.02 -5.33
C HIS A 55 11.26 -0.47 -5.60
N LYS A 56 12.11 -0.43 -4.60
CA LYS A 56 13.52 -0.84 -4.74
C LYS A 56 13.77 -2.26 -4.24
N THR A 57 12.97 -2.70 -3.28
CA THR A 57 13.28 -3.87 -2.45
C THR A 57 12.39 -5.08 -2.70
N TYR A 58 11.30 -4.92 -3.44
CA TYR A 58 10.37 -6.01 -3.75
C TYR A 58 9.74 -5.89 -5.14
N SER A 59 9.30 -7.02 -5.66
CA SER A 59 8.45 -7.13 -6.86
C SER A 59 6.98 -7.19 -6.48
N GLU A 60 6.10 -6.81 -7.41
CA GLU A 60 4.65 -6.91 -7.27
C GLU A 60 4.07 -7.72 -8.43
N THR A 61 3.37 -8.81 -8.11
CA THR A 61 2.61 -9.57 -9.10
C THR A 61 1.13 -9.22 -8.98
N PHE A 62 0.58 -8.63 -10.02
CA PHE A 62 -0.82 -8.28 -10.16
C PHE A 62 -1.55 -9.41 -10.87
N THR A 63 -2.70 -9.85 -10.36
CA THR A 63 -3.57 -10.86 -11.00
C THR A 63 -4.99 -10.34 -11.03
N ALA A 64 -5.57 -10.14 -12.19
CA ALA A 64 -6.98 -9.76 -12.32
C ALA A 64 -7.87 -10.95 -11.90
N ILE A 65 -8.89 -10.69 -11.06
CA ILE A 65 -9.83 -11.69 -10.55
C ILE A 65 -11.20 -11.47 -11.17
N ASP A 66 -11.74 -10.27 -11.06
CA ASP A 66 -13.02 -9.87 -11.61
C ASP A 66 -12.92 -8.49 -12.26
N GLY A 67 -13.40 -8.37 -13.49
CA GLY A 67 -13.17 -7.19 -14.32
C GLY A 67 -11.73 -7.09 -14.86
N GLU A 68 -11.49 -6.06 -15.66
CA GLU A 68 -10.19 -5.83 -16.29
C GLU A 68 -9.34 -4.87 -15.43
N LEU A 69 -8.07 -5.23 -15.21
CA LEU A 69 -7.11 -4.40 -14.49
C LEU A 69 -6.17 -3.70 -15.46
N GLY A 70 -6.11 -2.37 -15.41
CA GLY A 70 -5.12 -1.58 -16.14
C GLY A 70 -3.82 -1.41 -15.37
N LEU A 71 -2.68 -1.63 -16.02
CA LEU A 71 -1.35 -1.34 -15.52
C LEU A 71 -0.66 -0.34 -16.44
N LYS A 72 -0.18 0.78 -15.89
CA LYS A 72 0.78 1.64 -16.58
C LYS A 72 2.19 1.13 -16.29
N LEU A 73 2.98 0.92 -17.33
CA LEU A 73 4.35 0.42 -17.27
C LEU A 73 5.29 1.49 -17.85
N GLY A 74 6.08 2.10 -16.96
CA GLY A 74 6.85 3.28 -17.35
C GLY A 74 5.95 4.50 -17.61
N LYS A 75 6.35 5.36 -18.55
CA LYS A 75 5.63 6.61 -18.85
C LYS A 75 4.62 6.49 -20.00
N LYS A 76 4.73 5.47 -20.84
CA LYS A 76 4.00 5.38 -22.11
C LYS A 76 3.21 4.09 -22.30
N ASP A 77 3.68 2.99 -21.72
CA ASP A 77 3.11 1.68 -21.97
C ASP A 77 1.94 1.40 -21.02
N THR A 78 0.93 0.75 -21.54
CA THR A 78 -0.25 0.31 -20.78
C THR A 78 -0.54 -1.14 -21.11
N LYS A 79 -0.83 -1.92 -20.09
CA LYS A 79 -1.26 -3.32 -20.21
C LYS A 79 -2.61 -3.48 -19.52
N ILE A 80 -3.53 -4.17 -20.19
CA ILE A 80 -4.80 -4.58 -19.59
C ILE A 80 -4.70 -6.06 -19.28
N LEU A 81 -5.01 -6.44 -18.05
CA LEU A 81 -5.10 -7.82 -17.60
C LEU A 81 -6.58 -8.20 -17.52
N LYS A 82 -6.95 -9.29 -18.18
CA LYS A 82 -8.26 -9.92 -18.08
C LYS A 82 -8.31 -10.89 -16.90
N PRO A 83 -9.48 -11.25 -16.37
CA PRO A 83 -9.61 -12.22 -15.29
C PRO A 83 -8.77 -13.49 -15.53
N GLY A 84 -7.95 -13.87 -14.55
CA GLY A 84 -6.99 -14.96 -14.59
C GLY A 84 -5.61 -14.59 -15.14
N GLU A 85 -5.44 -13.43 -15.79
CA GLU A 85 -4.13 -12.98 -16.26
C GLU A 85 -3.33 -12.31 -15.15
N SER A 86 -2.01 -12.49 -15.21
CA SER A 86 -1.06 -11.93 -14.24
C SER A 86 0.07 -11.19 -14.94
N TYR A 87 0.64 -10.22 -14.22
CA TYR A 87 1.84 -9.51 -14.62
C TYR A 87 2.70 -9.18 -13.39
N THR A 88 4.00 -9.44 -13.49
CA THR A 88 4.95 -9.10 -12.41
C THR A 88 5.72 -7.85 -12.79
N VAL A 89 5.69 -6.88 -11.90
CA VAL A 89 6.52 -5.67 -11.95
C VAL A 89 7.74 -5.90 -11.07
N GLU A 90 8.90 -5.86 -11.69
CA GLU A 90 10.18 -6.06 -11.00
C GLU A 90 10.60 -4.81 -10.21
N PRO A 91 11.48 -4.95 -9.20
CA PRO A 91 12.06 -3.81 -8.50
C PRO A 91 12.64 -2.77 -9.46
N MET A 92 12.58 -1.49 -9.09
CA MET A 92 12.99 -0.33 -9.89
C MET A 92 12.15 -0.05 -11.14
N SER A 93 11.12 -0.85 -11.44
CA SER A 93 10.24 -0.65 -12.59
C SER A 93 9.12 0.32 -12.24
N LEU A 94 9.02 1.41 -13.01
CA LEU A 94 8.01 2.44 -12.84
C LEU A 94 6.64 1.92 -13.27
N HIS A 95 5.65 1.99 -12.38
CA HIS A 95 4.32 1.46 -12.64
C HIS A 95 3.22 2.17 -11.86
N SER A 96 1.99 1.92 -12.25
CA SER A 96 0.77 2.18 -11.48
C SER A 96 -0.35 1.26 -11.98
N PHE A 97 -1.35 1.03 -11.13
CA PHE A 97 -2.56 0.35 -11.54
C PHE A 97 -3.74 1.34 -11.62
N PHE A 98 -4.77 0.97 -12.39
CA PHE A 98 -6.01 1.73 -12.49
C PHE A 98 -7.17 0.82 -12.93
N ASN A 99 -8.39 1.24 -12.62
CA ASN A 99 -9.59 0.61 -13.14
C ASN A 99 -9.95 1.24 -14.49
N PRO A 100 -9.85 0.50 -15.61
CA PRO A 100 -10.18 1.01 -16.95
C PRO A 100 -11.68 0.95 -17.26
N THR A 101 -12.52 0.45 -16.35
CA THR A 101 -13.94 0.14 -16.57
C THR A 101 -14.85 1.09 -15.79
N ASP A 102 -16.14 1.05 -16.09
CA ASP A 102 -17.21 1.75 -15.39
C ASP A 102 -17.82 0.96 -14.22
N LYS A 103 -17.23 -0.19 -13.90
CA LYS A 103 -17.66 -1.09 -12.80
C LYS A 103 -16.56 -1.29 -11.79
N GLU A 104 -16.91 -1.75 -10.62
CA GLU A 104 -15.97 -2.25 -9.62
C GLU A 104 -15.18 -3.43 -10.21
N ILE A 105 -13.90 -3.48 -9.93
CA ILE A 105 -13.01 -4.59 -10.29
C ILE A 105 -12.34 -5.17 -9.05
N LYS A 106 -11.91 -6.43 -9.15
CA LYS A 106 -11.18 -7.13 -8.10
C LYS A 106 -9.90 -7.73 -8.65
N PHE A 107 -8.81 -7.56 -7.93
CA PHE A 107 -7.51 -8.12 -8.28
C PHE A 107 -6.68 -8.45 -7.05
N ASN A 108 -5.72 -9.33 -7.23
CA ASN A 108 -4.74 -9.70 -6.21
C ASN A 108 -3.41 -8.99 -6.47
N VAL A 109 -2.72 -8.63 -5.40
CA VAL A 109 -1.33 -8.14 -5.43
C VAL A 109 -0.50 -8.98 -4.48
N LYS A 110 0.50 -9.66 -5.05
CA LYS A 110 1.47 -10.45 -4.29
C LYS A 110 2.84 -9.79 -4.32
N ILE A 111 3.35 -9.44 -3.15
CA ILE A 111 4.62 -8.75 -2.95
C ILE A 111 5.67 -9.77 -2.53
N LYS A 112 6.84 -9.76 -3.18
CA LYS A 112 7.94 -10.66 -2.90
C LYS A 112 9.30 -9.95 -2.93
N PRO A 113 10.11 -10.05 -1.83
CA PRO A 113 9.78 -10.63 -0.53
C PRO A 113 8.65 -9.88 0.18
N GLY A 114 8.03 -10.52 1.19
CA GLY A 114 6.98 -9.89 2.01
C GLY A 114 7.49 -8.63 2.69
N HIS A 115 6.64 -7.58 2.78
CA HIS A 115 7.05 -6.27 3.22
C HIS A 115 6.08 -5.67 4.24
N SER A 116 6.35 -5.88 5.53
CA SER A 116 5.51 -5.36 6.63
C SER A 116 5.33 -3.84 6.62
N GLY A 117 6.33 -3.09 6.16
CA GLY A 117 6.22 -1.64 6.00
C GLY A 117 5.19 -1.22 4.94
N PHE A 118 5.05 -1.98 3.86
CA PHE A 118 3.99 -1.79 2.88
C PHE A 118 2.60 -2.05 3.51
N GLU A 119 2.44 -3.17 4.21
CA GLU A 119 1.19 -3.53 4.90
C GLU A 119 0.77 -2.46 5.92
N ASN A 120 1.71 -2.03 6.76
CA ASN A 120 1.47 -0.99 7.76
C ASN A 120 1.12 0.36 7.09
N THR A 121 1.75 0.68 5.97
CA THR A 121 1.43 1.90 5.20
C THR A 121 -0.02 1.91 4.74
N LEU A 122 -0.54 0.81 4.19
CA LEU A 122 -1.94 0.71 3.79
C LEU A 122 -2.86 0.92 4.99
N ARG A 123 -2.61 0.26 6.12
CA ARG A 123 -3.41 0.41 7.34
C ARG A 123 -3.39 1.85 7.86
N ILE A 124 -2.23 2.48 7.88
CA ILE A 124 -2.06 3.86 8.36
C ILE A 124 -2.78 4.86 7.43
N ILE A 125 -2.60 4.74 6.11
CA ILE A 125 -3.27 5.66 5.16
C ILE A 125 -4.78 5.54 5.27
N TYR A 126 -5.32 4.32 5.34
CA TYR A 126 -6.76 4.08 5.42
C TYR A 126 -7.33 4.56 6.75
N GLY A 127 -6.65 4.29 7.86
CA GLY A 127 -7.05 4.81 9.16
C GLY A 127 -6.97 6.34 9.26
N LEU A 128 -5.97 6.97 8.66
CA LEU A 128 -5.89 8.44 8.56
C LEU A 128 -7.04 9.00 7.70
N ALA A 129 -7.46 8.28 6.66
CA ALA A 129 -8.60 8.67 5.83
C ALA A 129 -9.93 8.55 6.60
N GLU A 130 -10.12 7.47 7.36
CA GLU A 130 -11.26 7.30 8.29
C GLU A 130 -11.33 8.44 9.32
N ASP A 131 -10.19 8.89 9.84
CA ASP A 131 -10.09 10.00 10.81
C ASP A 131 -10.19 11.41 10.17
N GLY A 132 -10.37 11.51 8.84
CA GLY A 132 -10.42 12.81 8.14
C GLY A 132 -9.08 13.55 8.09
N LEU A 133 -7.96 12.83 8.27
CA LEU A 133 -6.59 13.39 8.29
C LEU A 133 -5.88 13.26 6.94
N THR A 134 -6.63 13.05 5.86
CA THR A 134 -6.14 13.04 4.48
C THR A 134 -6.88 14.07 3.62
N ASN A 135 -6.29 14.41 2.48
CA ASN A 135 -6.96 15.22 1.46
C ASN A 135 -7.86 14.34 0.55
N LYS A 136 -8.52 14.96 -0.44
CA LYS A 136 -9.39 14.27 -1.41
C LYS A 136 -8.70 13.20 -2.27
N LYS A 137 -7.36 13.13 -2.24
CA LYS A 137 -6.55 12.10 -2.92
C LYS A 137 -6.00 11.06 -1.94
N SER A 138 -6.53 11.00 -0.72
CA SER A 138 -6.05 10.13 0.36
C SER A 138 -4.57 10.35 0.75
N ILE A 139 -4.03 11.54 0.49
CA ILE A 139 -2.68 11.92 0.92
C ILE A 139 -2.79 12.55 2.32
N PRO A 140 -1.99 12.10 3.31
CA PRO A 140 -2.02 12.69 4.64
C PRO A 140 -1.82 14.22 4.62
N THR A 141 -2.59 14.96 5.40
CA THR A 141 -2.44 16.42 5.56
C THR A 141 -1.18 16.80 6.31
N SER A 142 -0.65 15.89 7.12
CA SER A 142 0.62 16.05 7.83
C SER A 142 1.79 15.62 6.97
N LEU A 143 2.70 16.54 6.65
CA LEU A 143 3.94 16.24 5.92
C LEU A 143 4.82 15.23 6.67
N LYS A 144 4.76 15.23 8.01
CA LYS A 144 5.45 14.25 8.86
C LYS A 144 4.91 12.84 8.62
N HIS A 145 3.58 12.66 8.59
CA HIS A 145 2.96 11.38 8.29
C HIS A 145 3.27 10.91 6.86
N THR A 146 3.22 11.83 5.89
CA THR A 146 3.63 11.54 4.51
C THR A 146 5.07 11.04 4.44
N ALA A 147 6.00 11.69 5.16
CA ALA A 147 7.40 11.27 5.21
C ALA A 147 7.59 9.87 5.81
N ILE A 148 6.88 9.56 6.90
CA ILE A 148 6.90 8.22 7.52
C ILE A 148 6.40 7.18 6.51
N ILE A 149 5.24 7.40 5.91
CA ILE A 149 4.59 6.49 4.97
C ILE A 149 5.48 6.19 3.75
N VAL A 150 6.01 7.23 3.10
CA VAL A 150 6.89 7.09 1.93
C VAL A 150 8.15 6.28 2.27
N CYS A 151 8.76 6.52 3.43
CA CYS A 151 9.95 5.78 3.84
C CYS A 151 9.62 4.34 4.30
N MET A 152 8.45 4.12 4.90
CA MET A 152 8.02 2.82 5.40
C MET A 152 7.65 1.86 4.28
N SER A 153 6.98 2.34 3.23
CA SER A 153 6.48 1.53 2.12
C SER A 153 7.48 1.27 0.99
N ASP A 154 8.67 1.88 1.03
CA ASP A 154 9.59 1.92 -0.11
C ASP A 154 8.94 2.46 -1.40
N MET A 155 7.90 3.31 -1.26
CA MET A 155 7.26 3.96 -2.41
C MET A 155 8.09 5.15 -2.87
N ASN A 156 8.58 5.06 -4.09
CA ASN A 156 9.40 6.10 -4.71
C ASN A 156 8.69 6.69 -5.92
N VAL A 157 8.56 8.01 -5.99
CA VAL A 157 7.95 8.70 -7.13
C VAL A 157 9.02 9.24 -8.08
N PRO A 158 8.80 9.20 -9.41
CA PRO A 158 9.78 9.68 -10.37
C PRO A 158 9.84 11.21 -10.44
N GLY A 159 10.95 11.74 -10.98
CA GLY A 159 11.09 13.15 -11.33
C GLY A 159 11.62 14.02 -10.18
N SER A 160 11.26 15.31 -10.19
CA SER A 160 11.77 16.30 -9.23
C SER A 160 11.44 15.99 -7.76
N LEU A 161 10.38 15.23 -7.50
CA LEU A 161 10.02 14.77 -6.15
C LEU A 161 11.08 13.84 -5.54
N THR A 162 11.87 13.15 -6.37
CA THR A 162 13.01 12.35 -5.91
C THR A 162 14.05 13.20 -5.18
N LEU A 163 14.19 14.48 -5.57
CA LEU A 163 15.11 15.42 -4.91
C LEU A 163 14.69 15.76 -3.47
N LEU A 164 13.40 15.59 -3.16
CA LEU A 164 12.86 15.81 -1.81
C LEU A 164 13.05 14.58 -0.90
N TYR A 165 13.38 13.43 -1.47
CA TYR A 165 13.52 12.19 -0.69
C TYR A 165 14.51 12.29 0.48
N PRO A 166 15.71 12.90 0.38
CA PRO A 166 16.61 13.07 1.52
C PRO A 166 15.99 13.89 2.66
N ILE A 167 15.19 14.91 2.33
CA ILE A 167 14.48 15.74 3.31
C ILE A 167 13.38 14.92 3.99
N LEU A 168 12.58 14.21 3.21
CA LEU A 168 11.53 13.31 3.74
C LEU A 168 12.14 12.22 4.62
N LYS A 169 13.24 11.62 4.21
CA LYS A 169 13.95 10.61 5.01
C LYS A 169 14.44 11.17 6.35
N ARG A 170 15.01 12.39 6.34
CA ARG A 170 15.42 13.05 7.59
C ARG A 170 14.23 13.34 8.51
N MET A 171 13.11 13.78 7.93
CA MET A 171 11.86 14.02 8.69
C MET A 171 11.30 12.71 9.25
N ALA A 172 11.26 11.63 8.46
CA ALA A 172 10.81 10.32 8.89
C ALA A 172 11.69 9.78 10.04
N ASN A 173 13.02 9.89 9.93
CA ASN A 173 13.94 9.46 10.97
C ASN A 173 13.75 10.25 12.29
N LYS A 174 13.54 11.58 12.20
CA LYS A 174 13.21 12.39 13.36
C LYS A 174 11.87 12.01 13.97
N ALA A 175 10.85 11.77 13.14
CA ALA A 175 9.54 11.35 13.60
C ALA A 175 9.59 9.96 14.28
N LYS A 176 10.36 9.05 13.74
CA LYS A 176 10.61 7.71 14.32
C LYS A 176 11.30 7.84 15.69
N ALA A 177 12.37 8.64 15.79
CA ALA A 177 13.07 8.90 17.05
C ALA A 177 12.17 9.52 18.11
N ASN A 178 11.18 10.33 17.71
CA ASN A 178 10.20 10.96 18.61
C ASN A 178 8.97 10.06 18.89
N GLY A 179 8.96 8.80 18.43
CA GLY A 179 7.87 7.83 18.64
C GLY A 179 6.62 8.06 17.81
N GLU A 180 6.61 8.97 16.84
CA GLU A 180 5.43 9.23 16.00
C GLU A 180 5.08 8.04 15.08
N GLU A 181 6.10 7.39 14.50
CA GLU A 181 5.90 6.16 13.72
C GLU A 181 5.24 5.09 14.57
N LYS A 182 5.74 4.88 15.80
CA LYS A 182 5.15 3.92 16.74
C LYS A 182 3.70 4.24 17.06
N LYS A 183 3.36 5.51 17.30
CA LYS A 183 1.96 5.93 17.58
C LYS A 183 1.02 5.60 16.41
N LEU A 184 1.47 5.80 15.16
CA LEU A 184 0.68 5.44 13.98
C LEU A 184 0.47 3.92 13.88
N ILE A 185 1.52 3.15 14.10
CA ILE A 185 1.44 1.68 14.10
C ILE A 185 0.52 1.20 15.23
N ASP A 186 0.70 1.67 16.44
CA ASP A 186 -0.11 1.30 17.61
C ASP A 186 -1.60 1.65 17.43
N LYS A 187 -1.91 2.70 16.65
CA LYS A 187 -3.28 3.14 16.42
C LYS A 187 -3.96 2.40 15.26
N TYR A 188 -3.26 2.16 14.17
CA TYR A 188 -3.87 1.71 12.92
C TYR A 188 -3.51 0.30 12.49
N CYS A 189 -2.46 -0.29 13.06
CA CYS A 189 -1.96 -1.61 12.65
C CYS A 189 -2.29 -2.74 13.63
N VAL A 190 -3.30 -2.55 14.48
CA VAL A 190 -3.77 -3.52 15.48
C VAL A 190 -5.05 -4.21 15.06
#